data_cca456ad49f20dc713fc46ef74015957
#
_entry.id   cca456ad49f20dc713fc46ef74015957
#
_cell.length_a   1.000
_cell.length_b   1.000
_cell.length_c   1.000
_cell.angle_alpha   90.00
_cell.angle_beta   90.00
_cell.angle_gamma   90.00
#
_symmetry.space_group_name_H-M   'P 1'
#
loop_
_entity.id
_entity.type
_entity.pdbx_description
1 polymer ?
#
loop_
_entity_poly.entity_id
_entity_poly.type
_entity_poly.pdbx_seq_one_letter_code
_entity_poly.pdbx_strand_id
1 'polypeptide(L)'
;NPLMLRNQSNTYHDSENQIISEAVTNNITVRKIKKFDMSDYIYNCLIPQNSVNREKEFSKIFDSINSGNCALFIDTLDVCFDIDVKGFKQRGIDTPKNEIVVRGSQEAFTESIRTNTSLLRRIINNENLMIENIAVGSVSKTKCAVCYMKNIANNDLVAEVRYRLNNIKVDYILSSGQLEQLIEDHAKSILPQLIATERPDRAADLI
;
A
#
# COMPACT_ATOMS: atom_id res chain seq x y z
N ASN A 1 18.25 50.85 7.55
CA ASN A 1 18.95 51.44 6.42
C ASN A 1 18.82 50.50 5.23
N PRO A 2 17.92 50.75 4.24
CA PRO A 2 17.56 49.79 3.20
C PRO A 2 18.52 49.79 1.98
N LEU A 3 19.68 50.30 2.09
CA LEU A 3 20.61 50.46 0.96
C LEU A 3 21.74 49.41 0.86
N MET A 4 21.77 48.41 1.78
CA MET A 4 22.83 47.38 1.74
C MET A 4 22.42 46.03 1.13
N LEU A 5 21.19 45.84 0.70
CA LEU A 5 20.72 44.57 0.11
C LEU A 5 20.60 44.59 -1.43
N ARG A 6 20.95 45.70 -2.07
CA ARG A 6 20.79 45.84 -3.53
C ARG A 6 22.05 45.52 -4.37
N ASN A 7 23.19 45.29 -3.75
CA ASN A 7 24.46 45.05 -4.47
C ASN A 7 24.91 43.58 -4.49
N GLN A 8 24.17 42.63 -3.90
CA GLN A 8 24.61 41.23 -3.96
C GLN A 8 23.96 40.42 -5.11
N SER A 9 22.89 40.89 -5.71
CA SER A 9 22.25 40.18 -6.83
C SER A 9 22.90 40.45 -8.19
N ASN A 10 23.59 41.56 -8.36
CA ASN A 10 24.26 41.89 -9.64
C ASN A 10 25.65 41.26 -9.79
N THR A 11 26.34 40.94 -8.69
CA THR A 11 27.65 40.30 -8.74
C THR A 11 27.65 38.85 -9.14
N TYR A 12 26.53 38.13 -8.90
CA TYR A 12 26.40 36.70 -9.33
C TYR A 12 26.11 36.60 -10.83
N HIS A 13 25.30 37.47 -11.39
CA HIS A 13 24.99 37.45 -12.83
C HIS A 13 26.16 37.88 -13.71
N ASP A 14 26.98 38.82 -13.23
CA ASP A 14 28.16 39.28 -13.97
C ASP A 14 29.30 38.26 -13.97
N SER A 15 29.43 37.47 -12.88
CA SER A 15 30.44 36.38 -12.81
C SER A 15 30.07 35.18 -13.71
N GLU A 16 28.81 34.83 -13.84
CA GLU A 16 28.37 33.75 -14.77
C GLU A 16 28.58 34.16 -16.23
N ASN A 17 28.28 35.40 -16.60
CA ASN A 17 28.48 35.91 -17.95
C ASN A 17 29.97 36.04 -18.29
N GLN A 18 30.80 36.36 -17.33
CA GLN A 18 32.25 36.46 -17.51
C GLN A 18 32.91 35.09 -17.72
N ILE A 19 32.48 34.07 -16.96
CA ILE A 19 32.92 32.67 -17.12
C ILE A 19 32.50 32.12 -18.48
N ILE A 20 31.27 32.42 -18.93
CA ILE A 20 30.80 32.00 -20.25
C ILE A 20 31.58 32.69 -21.38
N SER A 21 31.91 33.95 -21.24
CA SER A 21 32.70 34.69 -22.26
C SER A 21 34.15 34.22 -22.35
N GLU A 22 34.81 33.90 -21.24
CA GLU A 22 36.16 33.32 -21.24
C GLU A 22 36.21 31.89 -21.79
N ALA A 23 35.17 31.06 -21.57
CA ALA A 23 35.07 29.72 -22.12
C ALA A 23 34.89 29.71 -23.66
N VAL A 24 34.27 30.76 -24.20
CA VAL A 24 34.09 30.92 -25.67
C VAL A 24 35.38 31.39 -26.36
N THR A 25 36.25 32.16 -25.66
CA THR A 25 37.48 32.72 -26.23
C THR A 25 38.62 31.68 -26.28
N ASN A 26 38.61 30.64 -25.49
CA ASN A 26 39.70 29.69 -25.35
C ASN A 26 39.52 28.39 -26.14
N ASN A 27 38.67 28.33 -27.17
CA ASN A 27 38.47 27.13 -28.01
C ASN A 27 38.27 25.82 -27.24
N ILE A 28 37.80 25.92 -26.02
CA ILE A 28 37.37 24.76 -25.26
C ILE A 28 36.03 24.31 -25.83
N THR A 29 36.05 23.18 -26.50
CA THR A 29 34.82 22.52 -26.97
C THR A 29 33.88 22.39 -25.76
N VAL A 30 32.88 23.27 -25.70
CA VAL A 30 31.86 23.23 -24.67
C VAL A 30 31.17 21.87 -24.84
N ARG A 31 31.59 20.87 -24.02
CA ARG A 31 30.80 19.66 -23.90
C ARG A 31 29.40 20.13 -23.51
N LYS A 32 28.42 19.92 -24.40
CA LYS A 32 26.99 20.19 -24.13
C LYS A 32 26.75 19.82 -22.68
N ILE A 33 26.55 20.79 -21.80
CA ILE A 33 26.13 20.55 -20.42
C ILE A 33 24.80 19.81 -20.61
N LYS A 34 24.76 18.52 -20.28
CA LYS A 34 23.53 17.73 -20.34
C LYS A 34 22.53 18.53 -19.53
N LYS A 35 21.44 18.95 -20.18
CA LYS A 35 20.34 19.62 -19.51
C LYS A 35 20.06 18.82 -18.25
N PHE A 36 20.13 19.44 -17.09
CA PHE A 36 19.89 18.78 -15.80
C PHE A 36 18.49 18.16 -15.85
N ASP A 37 18.42 16.85 -15.89
CA ASP A 37 17.17 16.13 -15.86
C ASP A 37 16.87 15.74 -14.40
N MET A 38 15.91 16.43 -13.82
CA MET A 38 15.46 16.19 -12.45
C MET A 38 15.04 14.73 -12.26
N SER A 39 14.41 14.14 -13.26
CA SER A 39 13.98 12.73 -13.22
C SER A 39 15.18 11.80 -13.14
N ASP A 40 16.25 12.06 -13.91
CA ASP A 40 17.47 11.26 -13.86
C ASP A 40 18.20 11.40 -12.53
N TYR A 41 18.22 12.60 -11.98
CA TYR A 41 18.85 12.85 -10.68
C TYR A 41 18.12 12.12 -9.54
N ILE A 42 16.80 12.18 -9.53
CA ILE A 42 15.99 11.49 -8.51
C ILE A 42 16.18 9.97 -8.63
N TYR A 43 16.11 9.45 -9.85
CA TYR A 43 16.26 8.02 -10.11
C TYR A 43 17.63 7.48 -9.68
N ASN A 44 18.71 8.20 -9.99
CA ASN A 44 20.06 7.68 -9.77
C ASN A 44 20.66 8.06 -8.41
N CYS A 45 20.20 9.15 -7.78
CA CYS A 45 20.88 9.72 -6.61
C CYS A 45 20.04 9.77 -5.35
N LEU A 46 18.72 9.93 -5.46
CA LEU A 46 17.89 10.18 -4.27
C LEU A 46 17.15 8.94 -3.76
N ILE A 47 16.82 7.98 -4.64
CA ILE A 47 16.07 6.79 -4.22
C ILE A 47 17.06 5.67 -3.89
N PRO A 48 17.22 5.30 -2.59
CA PRO A 48 18.21 4.31 -2.16
C PRO A 48 17.72 2.86 -2.34
N GLN A 49 16.90 2.58 -3.33
CA GLN A 49 16.34 1.26 -3.59
C GLN A 49 16.92 0.66 -4.87
N ASN A 50 17.14 -0.66 -4.84
CA ASN A 50 17.74 -1.38 -5.96
C ASN A 50 16.79 -1.61 -7.14
N SER A 51 15.47 -1.53 -6.90
CA SER A 51 14.46 -1.75 -7.94
C SER A 51 13.51 -0.57 -7.99
N VAL A 52 13.78 0.32 -8.94
CA VAL A 52 12.97 1.50 -9.24
C VAL A 52 12.68 1.51 -10.72
N ASN A 53 11.42 1.67 -11.10
CA ASN A 53 10.99 1.83 -12.49
C ASN A 53 10.36 3.21 -12.68
N ARG A 54 10.37 3.70 -13.92
CA ARG A 54 9.66 4.93 -14.30
C ARG A 54 8.44 4.55 -15.11
N GLU A 55 7.27 4.91 -14.63
CA GLU A 55 6.01 4.62 -15.30
C GLU A 55 5.20 5.90 -15.54
N LYS A 56 4.50 5.93 -16.68
CA LYS A 56 3.58 7.01 -17.05
C LYS A 56 2.13 6.54 -17.08
N GLU A 57 1.95 5.25 -17.27
CA GLU A 57 0.63 4.66 -17.46
C GLU A 57 0.01 4.33 -16.10
N PHE A 58 -1.12 4.98 -15.79
CA PHE A 58 -1.82 4.80 -14.51
C PHE A 58 -2.22 3.35 -14.24
N SER A 59 -2.62 2.60 -15.26
CA SER A 59 -2.98 1.19 -15.12
C SER A 59 -1.82 0.38 -14.51
N LYS A 60 -0.62 0.52 -15.05
CA LYS A 60 0.58 -0.16 -14.53
C LYS A 60 0.98 0.30 -13.13
N ILE A 61 0.77 1.60 -12.86
CA ILE A 61 1.03 2.16 -11.52
C ILE A 61 0.08 1.55 -10.50
N PHE A 62 -1.20 1.40 -10.82
CA PHE A 62 -2.18 0.75 -9.94
C PHE A 62 -1.86 -0.73 -9.72
N ASP A 63 -1.52 -1.47 -10.77
CA ASP A 63 -1.10 -2.88 -10.66
C ASP A 63 0.13 -3.03 -9.76
N SER A 64 1.07 -2.11 -9.88
CA SER A 64 2.28 -2.07 -9.07
C SER A 64 1.97 -1.79 -7.60
N ILE A 65 1.12 -0.80 -7.31
CA ILE A 65 0.66 -0.49 -5.95
C ILE A 65 -0.08 -1.70 -5.35
N ASN A 66 -0.97 -2.34 -6.09
CA ASN A 66 -1.70 -3.51 -5.64
C ASN A 66 -0.76 -4.69 -5.34
N SER A 67 0.34 -4.81 -6.08
CA SER A 67 1.37 -5.81 -5.82
C SER A 67 2.29 -5.48 -4.63
N GLY A 68 2.11 -4.32 -3.99
CA GLY A 68 2.83 -3.89 -2.78
C GLY A 68 4.03 -2.99 -3.01
N ASN A 69 4.16 -2.38 -4.19
CA ASN A 69 5.15 -1.36 -4.46
C ASN A 69 4.68 0.03 -3.96
N CYS A 70 5.59 0.97 -3.91
CA CYS A 70 5.30 2.37 -3.60
C CYS A 70 5.40 3.23 -4.87
N ALA A 71 4.35 3.98 -5.16
CA ALA A 71 4.33 4.95 -6.24
C ALA A 71 4.66 6.35 -5.71
N LEU A 72 5.76 6.95 -6.21
CA LEU A 72 6.18 8.29 -5.86
C LEU A 72 5.90 9.24 -7.04
N PHE A 73 4.95 10.16 -6.83
CA PHE A 73 4.66 11.26 -7.73
C PHE A 73 5.38 12.51 -7.26
N ILE A 74 5.98 13.25 -8.19
CA ILE A 74 6.69 14.48 -7.89
C ILE A 74 6.13 15.57 -8.80
N ASP A 75 5.74 16.70 -8.20
CA ASP A 75 5.27 17.85 -8.94
C ASP A 75 6.32 18.27 -10.00
N THR A 76 5.84 18.69 -11.15
CA THR A 76 6.65 19.06 -12.32
C THR A 76 7.20 17.91 -13.16
N LEU A 77 7.09 16.65 -12.71
CA LEU A 77 7.47 15.49 -13.52
C LEU A 77 6.22 14.78 -14.08
N ASP A 78 6.32 14.36 -15.31
CA ASP A 78 5.29 13.59 -16.03
C ASP A 78 5.45 12.07 -15.88
N VAL A 79 6.30 11.65 -14.94
CA VAL A 79 6.62 10.25 -14.63
C VAL A 79 6.40 9.98 -13.15
N CYS A 80 5.90 8.77 -12.85
CA CYS A 80 5.85 8.21 -11.52
C CYS A 80 7.04 7.27 -11.31
N PHE A 81 7.64 7.28 -10.14
CA PHE A 81 8.65 6.31 -9.75
C PHE A 81 7.97 5.16 -9.00
N ASP A 82 7.98 3.99 -9.60
CA ASP A 82 7.55 2.74 -8.98
C ASP A 82 8.72 2.12 -8.23
N ILE A 83 8.59 2.04 -6.92
CA ILE A 83 9.67 1.64 -6.00
C ILE A 83 9.26 0.33 -5.35
N ASP A 84 10.08 -0.71 -5.51
CA ASP A 84 9.87 -1.96 -4.80
C ASP A 84 10.25 -1.80 -3.32
N VAL A 85 9.23 -1.74 -2.47
CA VAL A 85 9.36 -1.65 -1.01
C VAL A 85 8.84 -2.90 -0.29
N LYS A 86 8.71 -4.00 -1.03
CA LYS A 86 8.18 -5.28 -0.52
C LYS A 86 9.08 -5.85 0.55
N GLY A 87 8.94 -5.37 1.76
CA GLY A 87 9.55 -5.96 2.95
C GLY A 87 8.66 -7.05 3.55
N PHE A 88 8.24 -8.03 2.76
CA PHE A 88 7.50 -9.15 3.32
C PHE A 88 8.41 -9.92 4.27
N LYS A 89 8.10 -9.87 5.56
CA LYS A 89 8.69 -10.78 6.54
C LYS A 89 8.23 -12.20 6.19
N GLN A 90 9.02 -12.91 5.42
CA GLN A 90 8.77 -14.33 5.11
C GLN A 90 8.95 -15.23 6.35
N ARG A 91 9.47 -14.69 7.47
CA ARG A 91 9.66 -15.43 8.72
C ARG A 91 8.54 -15.06 9.68
N GLY A 92 7.63 -16.00 9.93
CA GLY A 92 6.57 -15.88 10.90
C GLY A 92 5.14 -16.07 10.37
N ILE A 93 4.99 -16.52 9.11
CA ILE A 93 3.70 -17.04 8.62
C ILE A 93 3.71 -18.52 9.04
N ASP A 94 2.86 -18.85 10.01
CA ASP A 94 2.71 -20.21 10.50
C ASP A 94 1.95 -21.09 9.49
N THR A 95 2.09 -22.39 9.65
CA THR A 95 1.27 -23.35 8.92
C THR A 95 -0.07 -23.52 9.59
N PRO A 96 -1.18 -23.74 8.83
CA PRO A 96 -2.50 -23.96 9.41
C PRO A 96 -2.47 -25.20 10.31
N LYS A 97 -2.88 -25.06 11.56
CA LYS A 97 -2.87 -26.18 12.52
C LYS A 97 -4.09 -27.08 12.36
N ASN A 98 -5.22 -26.49 12.00
CA ASN A 98 -6.49 -27.19 11.91
C ASN A 98 -6.88 -27.57 10.47
N GLU A 99 -6.30 -26.91 9.47
CA GLU A 99 -6.59 -27.12 8.04
C GLU A 99 -5.34 -27.54 7.28
N ILE A 100 -4.75 -28.69 7.64
CA ILE A 100 -3.50 -29.19 7.00
C ILE A 100 -3.79 -29.59 5.55
N VAL A 101 -3.01 -29.05 4.62
CA VAL A 101 -3.11 -29.34 3.19
C VAL A 101 -1.88 -30.14 2.72
N VAL A 102 -2.14 -31.25 2.07
CA VAL A 102 -1.06 -32.10 1.51
C VAL A 102 -0.43 -31.44 0.26
N ARG A 103 -1.23 -30.72 -0.51
CA ARG A 103 -0.77 -29.98 -1.70
C ARG A 103 -1.44 -28.61 -1.74
N GLY A 104 -0.68 -27.52 -1.75
CA GLY A 104 -1.17 -26.16 -1.83
C GLY A 104 -0.40 -25.20 -0.94
N SER A 105 -0.91 -24.00 -0.77
CA SER A 105 -0.35 -23.00 0.15
C SER A 105 -0.48 -23.51 1.60
N GLN A 106 0.63 -23.42 2.33
CA GLN A 106 0.67 -23.75 3.76
C GLN A 106 0.72 -22.51 4.64
N GLU A 107 0.36 -21.35 4.09
CA GLU A 107 0.29 -20.11 4.85
C GLU A 107 -1.01 -20.06 5.66
N ALA A 108 -0.91 -19.58 6.89
CA ALA A 108 -2.05 -19.32 7.77
C ALA A 108 -2.15 -17.84 8.14
N PHE A 109 -3.35 -17.41 8.54
CA PHE A 109 -3.55 -16.12 9.17
C PHE A 109 -2.82 -16.05 10.50
N THR A 110 -2.30 -14.87 10.81
CA THR A 110 -1.57 -14.56 12.05
C THR A 110 -2.45 -13.67 12.94
N GLU A 111 -1.98 -13.37 14.16
CA GLU A 111 -2.66 -12.45 15.08
C GLU A 111 -2.63 -10.99 14.58
N SER A 112 -1.77 -10.66 13.62
CA SER A 112 -1.66 -9.33 13.06
C SER A 112 -2.61 -9.09 11.91
N ILE A 113 -3.67 -8.29 12.12
CA ILE A 113 -4.62 -7.91 11.07
C ILE A 113 -3.93 -7.27 9.85
N ARG A 114 -2.87 -6.49 10.08
CA ARG A 114 -2.10 -5.88 9.00
C ARG A 114 -1.39 -6.92 8.14
N THR A 115 -0.81 -7.94 8.76
CA THR A 115 -0.19 -9.06 8.04
C THR A 115 -1.24 -9.80 7.24
N ASN A 116 -2.38 -10.12 7.85
CA ASN A 116 -3.47 -10.87 7.23
C ASN A 116 -4.08 -10.13 6.02
N THR A 117 -4.32 -8.84 6.15
CA THR A 117 -4.81 -8.03 5.01
C THR A 117 -3.78 -7.90 3.88
N SER A 118 -2.49 -7.88 4.22
CA SER A 118 -1.40 -7.90 3.22
C SER A 118 -1.31 -9.24 2.50
N LEU A 119 -1.56 -10.37 3.19
CA LEU A 119 -1.64 -11.69 2.57
C LEU A 119 -2.79 -11.76 1.56
N LEU A 120 -3.98 -11.29 1.94
CA LEU A 120 -5.13 -11.22 1.03
C LEU A 120 -4.84 -10.34 -0.19
N ARG A 121 -4.27 -9.14 -0.01
CA ARG A 121 -3.89 -8.26 -1.13
C ARG A 121 -2.85 -8.88 -2.05
N ARG A 122 -1.94 -9.70 -1.52
CA ARG A 122 -0.94 -10.42 -2.31
C ARG A 122 -1.58 -11.51 -3.18
N ILE A 123 -2.60 -12.21 -2.65
CA ILE A 123 -3.31 -13.26 -3.37
C ILE A 123 -4.30 -12.64 -4.35
N ILE A 124 -5.12 -11.68 -3.88
CA ILE A 124 -6.07 -10.93 -4.69
C ILE A 124 -5.42 -9.62 -5.12
N ASN A 125 -4.64 -9.66 -6.18
CA ASN A 125 -4.01 -8.47 -6.75
C ASN A 125 -5.01 -7.72 -7.66
N ASN A 126 -6.01 -7.07 -7.05
CA ASN A 126 -7.06 -6.37 -7.76
C ASN A 126 -7.45 -5.06 -7.05
N GLU A 127 -7.60 -3.99 -7.83
CA GLU A 127 -7.98 -2.66 -7.34
C GLU A 127 -9.38 -2.60 -6.70
N ASN A 128 -10.27 -3.53 -7.08
CA ASN A 128 -11.62 -3.61 -6.53
C ASN A 128 -11.70 -4.33 -5.18
N LEU A 129 -10.58 -4.84 -4.66
CA LEU A 129 -10.55 -5.42 -3.32
C LEU A 129 -10.65 -4.32 -2.26
N MET A 130 -11.79 -4.25 -1.61
CA MET A 130 -12.05 -3.35 -0.49
C MET A 130 -11.71 -4.02 0.82
N ILE A 131 -11.03 -3.29 1.69
CA ILE A 131 -10.69 -3.72 3.05
C ILE A 131 -11.07 -2.60 4.01
N GLU A 132 -12.08 -2.82 4.80
CA GLU A 132 -12.61 -1.86 5.76
C GLU A 132 -12.32 -2.31 7.18
N ASN A 133 -11.65 -1.46 7.96
CA ASN A 133 -11.36 -1.76 9.35
C ASN A 133 -12.47 -1.24 10.26
N ILE A 134 -13.03 -2.12 11.07
CA ILE A 134 -14.07 -1.84 12.06
C ILE A 134 -13.53 -2.26 13.44
N ALA A 135 -13.73 -1.42 14.45
CA ALA A 135 -13.40 -1.76 15.84
C ALA A 135 -14.65 -2.25 16.57
N VAL A 136 -14.59 -3.44 17.15
CA VAL A 136 -15.71 -4.09 17.82
C VAL A 136 -15.39 -4.30 19.31
N GLY A 137 -16.41 -4.16 20.15
CA GLY A 137 -16.26 -4.19 21.61
C GLY A 137 -16.02 -2.81 22.22
N SER A 138 -16.73 -2.50 23.30
CA SER A 138 -16.68 -1.17 23.91
C SER A 138 -15.34 -0.91 24.62
N VAL A 139 -14.75 -1.93 25.22
CA VAL A 139 -13.49 -1.86 25.99
C VAL A 139 -12.33 -2.41 25.18
N SER A 140 -12.45 -3.62 24.59
CA SER A 140 -11.34 -4.25 23.86
C SER A 140 -10.99 -3.53 22.57
N LYS A 141 -11.97 -2.90 21.89
CA LYS A 141 -11.82 -2.25 20.57
C LYS A 141 -11.07 -3.15 19.60
N THR A 142 -11.47 -4.42 19.57
CA THR A 142 -10.83 -5.44 18.73
C THR A 142 -11.00 -5.07 17.27
N LYS A 143 -9.90 -5.00 16.54
CA LYS A 143 -9.91 -4.62 15.12
C LYS A 143 -10.35 -5.79 14.27
N CYS A 144 -11.38 -5.59 13.48
CA CYS A 144 -11.87 -6.51 12.46
C CYS A 144 -11.71 -5.86 11.08
N ALA A 145 -11.47 -6.65 10.04
CA ALA A 145 -11.42 -6.19 8.66
C ALA A 145 -12.55 -6.87 7.87
N VAL A 146 -13.40 -6.08 7.24
CA VAL A 146 -14.39 -6.57 6.27
C VAL A 146 -13.77 -6.47 4.89
N CYS A 147 -13.61 -7.64 4.23
CA CYS A 147 -12.97 -7.75 2.92
C CYS A 147 -14.01 -8.21 1.90
N TYR A 148 -14.07 -7.53 0.75
CA TYR A 148 -15.01 -7.87 -0.31
C TYR A 148 -14.57 -7.26 -1.65
N MET A 149 -15.06 -7.83 -2.77
CA MET A 149 -14.85 -7.25 -4.10
C MET A 149 -15.96 -6.24 -4.42
N LYS A 150 -15.59 -4.97 -4.62
CA LYS A 150 -16.55 -3.87 -4.85
C LYS A 150 -17.48 -4.08 -6.05
N ASN A 151 -16.98 -4.74 -7.09
CA ASN A 151 -17.71 -4.98 -8.33
C ASN A 151 -18.53 -6.28 -8.33
N ILE A 152 -18.39 -7.13 -7.32
CA ILE A 152 -19.05 -8.44 -7.24
C ILE A 152 -19.98 -8.53 -6.03
N ALA A 153 -19.55 -8.02 -4.87
CA ALA A 153 -20.28 -8.13 -3.62
C ALA A 153 -21.64 -7.43 -3.68
N ASN A 154 -22.66 -8.07 -3.11
CA ASN A 154 -23.95 -7.44 -2.91
C ASN A 154 -23.84 -6.33 -1.87
N ASN A 155 -24.17 -5.10 -2.25
CA ASN A 155 -24.06 -3.91 -1.38
C ASN A 155 -24.96 -4.01 -0.14
N ASP A 156 -26.12 -4.63 -0.25
CA ASP A 156 -27.05 -4.80 0.87
C ASP A 156 -26.47 -5.77 1.91
N LEU A 157 -25.81 -6.84 1.45
CA LEU A 157 -25.11 -7.78 2.32
C LEU A 157 -23.93 -7.10 3.04
N VAL A 158 -23.13 -6.31 2.33
CA VAL A 158 -22.02 -5.56 2.93
C VAL A 158 -22.53 -4.56 3.96
N ALA A 159 -23.64 -3.87 3.67
CA ALA A 159 -24.28 -2.94 4.59
C ALA A 159 -24.80 -3.67 5.85
N GLU A 160 -25.39 -4.84 5.69
CA GLU A 160 -25.88 -5.67 6.80
C GLU A 160 -24.72 -6.15 7.70
N VAL A 161 -23.63 -6.63 7.11
CA VAL A 161 -22.43 -7.02 7.88
C VAL A 161 -21.88 -5.85 8.69
N ARG A 162 -21.76 -4.67 8.07
CA ARG A 162 -21.34 -3.46 8.78
C ARG A 162 -22.30 -3.09 9.91
N TYR A 163 -23.59 -3.16 9.66
CA TYR A 163 -24.61 -2.89 10.65
C TYR A 163 -24.49 -3.82 11.84
N ARG A 164 -24.36 -5.12 11.62
CA ARG A 164 -24.19 -6.12 12.69
C ARG A 164 -22.94 -5.84 13.50
N LEU A 165 -21.78 -5.67 12.85
CA LEU A 165 -20.51 -5.41 13.53
C LEU A 165 -20.53 -4.13 14.38
N ASN A 166 -21.14 -3.06 13.88
CA ASN A 166 -21.24 -1.79 14.60
C ASN A 166 -22.25 -1.82 15.75
N ASN A 167 -23.23 -2.73 15.72
CA ASN A 167 -24.24 -2.84 16.76
C ASN A 167 -23.93 -3.90 17.83
N ILE A 168 -22.76 -4.55 17.78
CA ILE A 168 -22.34 -5.47 18.82
C ILE A 168 -22.12 -4.70 20.14
N LYS A 169 -22.89 -5.06 21.16
CA LYS A 169 -22.85 -4.44 22.48
C LYS A 169 -22.21 -5.38 23.50
N VAL A 170 -20.91 -5.62 23.34
CA VAL A 170 -20.12 -6.40 24.29
C VAL A 170 -18.85 -5.61 24.65
N ASP A 171 -18.34 -5.85 25.84
CA ASP A 171 -17.13 -5.17 26.30
C ASP A 171 -15.87 -5.74 25.65
N TYR A 172 -15.82 -7.06 25.51
CA TYR A 172 -14.66 -7.78 25.01
C TYR A 172 -15.03 -8.77 23.92
N ILE A 173 -14.18 -8.84 22.89
CA ILE A 173 -14.17 -9.91 21.89
C ILE A 173 -12.76 -10.49 21.87
N LEU A 174 -12.64 -11.76 22.25
CA LEU A 174 -11.36 -12.43 22.41
C LEU A 174 -11.06 -13.43 21.29
N SER A 175 -12.07 -13.91 20.57
CA SER A 175 -11.88 -14.90 19.52
C SER A 175 -12.81 -14.67 18.33
N SER A 176 -12.42 -15.21 17.17
CA SER A 176 -13.25 -15.22 15.95
C SER A 176 -14.56 -15.98 16.16
N GLY A 177 -14.57 -17.11 16.89
CA GLY A 177 -15.78 -17.88 17.19
C GLY A 177 -16.78 -17.11 18.03
N GLN A 178 -16.34 -16.26 18.96
CA GLN A 178 -17.23 -15.37 19.69
C GLN A 178 -17.86 -14.32 18.77
N LEU A 179 -17.07 -13.76 17.84
CA LEU A 179 -17.57 -12.80 16.86
C LEU A 179 -18.60 -13.46 15.94
N GLU A 180 -18.34 -14.68 15.47
CA GLU A 180 -19.23 -15.49 14.65
C GLU A 180 -20.60 -15.62 15.31
N GLN A 181 -20.67 -16.07 16.56
CA GLN A 181 -21.92 -16.20 17.31
C GLN A 181 -22.70 -14.88 17.48
N LEU A 182 -22.01 -13.75 17.51
CA LEU A 182 -22.62 -12.43 17.67
C LEU A 182 -23.21 -11.86 16.37
N ILE A 183 -22.76 -12.35 15.21
CA ILE A 183 -23.22 -11.89 13.90
C ILE A 183 -24.13 -12.89 13.18
N GLU A 184 -24.26 -14.12 13.67
CA GLU A 184 -25.16 -15.15 13.13
C GLU A 184 -26.65 -14.75 13.29
N ASP A 185 -27.48 -15.17 12.32
CA ASP A 185 -28.93 -14.96 12.39
C ASP A 185 -29.59 -15.83 13.48
N HIS A 186 -29.10 -17.05 13.66
CA HIS A 186 -29.63 -18.04 14.56
C HIS A 186 -28.54 -18.67 15.43
N ALA A 187 -28.12 -17.97 16.49
CA ALA A 187 -27.10 -18.45 17.44
C ALA A 187 -27.40 -19.80 18.11
N LYS A 188 -28.62 -20.33 17.98
CA LYS A 188 -29.03 -21.65 18.48
C LYS A 188 -29.10 -22.74 17.39
N SER A 189 -28.66 -22.42 16.17
CA SER A 189 -28.57 -23.38 15.08
C SER A 189 -27.49 -24.43 15.37
N ILE A 190 -27.80 -25.71 15.14
CA ILE A 190 -26.82 -26.81 15.21
C ILE A 190 -25.87 -26.76 13.98
N LEU A 191 -26.37 -26.22 12.87
CA LEU A 191 -25.57 -26.08 11.64
C LEU A 191 -24.85 -24.74 11.62
N PRO A 192 -23.56 -24.70 11.32
CA PRO A 192 -22.84 -23.46 11.19
C PRO A 192 -23.39 -22.63 10.01
N GLN A 193 -23.59 -21.35 10.24
CA GLN A 193 -24.10 -20.41 9.23
C GLN A 193 -22.98 -19.68 8.52
N LEU A 194 -21.81 -19.63 9.13
CA LEU A 194 -20.63 -18.99 8.62
C LEU A 194 -19.52 -20.03 8.38
N ILE A 195 -18.67 -19.76 7.41
CA ILE A 195 -17.50 -20.60 7.13
C ILE A 195 -16.29 -19.92 7.77
N ALA A 196 -15.65 -20.61 8.72
CA ALA A 196 -14.39 -20.18 9.30
C ALA A 196 -13.20 -20.84 8.60
N THR A 197 -12.13 -20.11 8.36
CA THR A 197 -10.90 -20.65 7.80
C THR A 197 -9.66 -19.92 8.35
N GLU A 198 -8.61 -20.68 8.61
CA GLU A 198 -7.29 -20.14 8.97
C GLU A 198 -6.44 -19.84 7.71
N ARG A 199 -6.90 -20.22 6.54
CA ARG A 199 -6.15 -20.19 5.29
C ARG A 199 -6.45 -18.95 4.46
N PRO A 200 -5.44 -18.12 4.16
CA PRO A 200 -5.60 -16.93 3.30
C PRO A 200 -6.02 -17.26 1.86
N ASP A 201 -5.54 -18.38 1.28
CA ASP A 201 -5.89 -18.81 -0.06
C ASP A 201 -7.38 -19.19 -0.16
N ARG A 202 -7.90 -19.93 0.83
CA ARG A 202 -9.31 -20.28 0.88
C ARG A 202 -10.20 -19.06 1.13
N ALA A 203 -9.77 -18.15 2.00
CA ALA A 203 -10.49 -16.89 2.22
C ALA A 203 -10.53 -16.03 0.96
N ALA A 204 -9.43 -15.98 0.18
CA ALA A 204 -9.37 -15.26 -1.08
C ALA A 204 -10.28 -15.85 -2.17
N ASP A 205 -10.47 -17.15 -2.18
CA ASP A 205 -11.37 -17.86 -3.10
C ASP A 205 -12.87 -17.59 -2.79
N LEU A 206 -13.19 -17.28 -1.54
CA LEU A 206 -14.53 -16.97 -1.08
C LEU A 206 -14.92 -15.48 -1.20
N ILE A 207 -13.96 -14.57 -1.40
CA ILE A 207 -14.17 -13.12 -1.54
C ILE A 207 -14.52 -12.75 -2.98
#